data_4812c7787e1aad3e46f442dd857556f9
#
_entry.id   4812c7787e1aad3e46f442dd857556f9
#
_cell.length_a   1.000
_cell.length_b   1.000
_cell.length_c   1.000
_cell.angle_alpha   90.00
_cell.angle_beta   90.00
_cell.angle_gamma   90.00
#
_symmetry.space_group_name_H-M   'P 1'
#
loop_
_entity.id
_entity.type
_entity.pdbx_description
1 polymer ?
#
loop_
_entity_poly.entity_id
_entity_poly.type
_entity_poly.pdbx_seq_one_letter_code
_entity_poly.pdbx_strand_id
1 'polypeptide(L)'
;MKRVNKRGPQIVGDGGLPELQPVEALSDVMDRVPATATVIDLADSAKFASGHVPQTINISAAMLAGWAGWVVDYSKPVYLIADSNQLPEAIRVLRKLGIDDVRGYFDAAQVRSAGLATQSYQSATPAELSARIESGAVNLIDVRSDEEWKASRVAQAEHHFLGRLPDQIAALPGDKPIVAHCQGGGRSAIAASLLQAAGLEVINMTGGFGAWTQAGLPIDKSTAQAVCDIAVARCS
;
A
#
# COMPACT_ATOMS: atom_id res chain seq x y z
N MET A 1 -9.82 4.09 10.54
CA MET A 1 -9.98 5.53 10.82
C MET A 1 -11.43 5.99 10.96
N LYS A 2 -12.37 5.70 10.06
CA LYS A 2 -13.76 6.17 10.16
C LYS A 2 -14.46 5.85 11.50
N ARG A 3 -14.20 4.68 12.08
CA ARG A 3 -14.83 4.26 13.36
C ARG A 3 -14.18 4.93 14.56
N VAL A 4 -12.85 5.03 14.60
CA VAL A 4 -12.08 5.69 15.66
C VAL A 4 -12.37 7.19 15.68
N ASN A 5 -12.46 7.84 14.52
CA ASN A 5 -12.80 9.26 14.44
C ASN A 5 -14.25 9.60 14.86
N LYS A 6 -15.18 8.62 14.76
CA LYS A 6 -16.58 8.82 15.17
C LYS A 6 -16.87 8.46 16.63
N ARG A 7 -16.11 7.53 17.22
CA ARG A 7 -16.37 6.97 18.55
C ARG A 7 -15.26 7.24 19.57
N GLY A 8 -14.14 7.83 19.13
CA GLY A 8 -12.91 7.93 19.91
C GLY A 8 -12.17 6.59 20.03
N PRO A 9 -10.88 6.61 20.42
CA PRO A 9 -10.16 5.40 20.74
C PRO A 9 -10.80 4.69 21.93
N GLN A 10 -10.86 3.37 21.90
CA GLN A 10 -11.21 2.62 23.11
C GLN A 10 -10.12 2.93 24.15
N ILE A 11 -10.52 3.15 25.40
CA ILE A 11 -9.59 3.38 26.49
C ILE A 11 -8.80 2.08 26.65
N VAL A 12 -7.53 2.11 26.23
CA VAL A 12 -6.59 1.03 26.49
C VAL A 12 -6.27 1.13 27.99
N GLY A 13 -6.54 0.08 28.75
CA GLY A 13 -6.23 0.02 30.17
C GLY A 13 -4.72 0.28 30.42
N ASP A 14 -4.33 0.60 31.63
CA ASP A 14 -2.98 0.96 32.07
C ASP A 14 -1.90 -0.16 31.90
N GLY A 15 -2.25 -1.25 31.19
CA GLY A 15 -1.34 -2.33 30.84
C GLY A 15 -0.26 -1.84 29.86
N GLY A 16 0.99 -2.07 30.18
CA GLY A 16 2.14 -1.83 29.30
C GLY A 16 1.94 -2.42 27.90
N LEU A 17 2.83 -2.10 26.95
CA LEU A 17 2.81 -2.72 25.63
C LEU A 17 2.85 -4.25 25.79
N PRO A 18 1.96 -5.03 25.12
CA PRO A 18 2.06 -6.48 25.16
C PRO A 18 3.40 -6.88 24.56
N GLU A 19 4.08 -7.79 25.23
CA GLU A 19 5.21 -8.48 24.63
C GLU A 19 4.65 -9.45 23.58
N LEU A 20 4.90 -9.15 22.31
CA LEU A 20 4.51 -10.06 21.25
C LEU A 20 5.40 -11.29 21.28
N GLN A 21 4.76 -12.46 21.31
CA GLN A 21 5.49 -13.71 21.17
C GLN A 21 5.78 -13.99 19.70
N PRO A 22 6.97 -14.48 19.36
CA PRO A 22 7.24 -14.97 18.01
C PRO A 22 6.33 -16.16 17.72
N VAL A 23 5.86 -16.24 16.49
CA VAL A 23 5.18 -17.46 16.01
C VAL A 23 6.28 -18.43 15.59
N GLU A 24 6.52 -19.46 16.41
CA GLU A 24 7.69 -20.33 16.29
C GLU A 24 7.69 -21.24 15.06
N ALA A 25 6.54 -21.58 14.53
CA ALA A 25 6.43 -22.51 13.40
C ALA A 25 6.22 -21.74 12.09
N LEU A 26 7.30 -21.50 11.38
CA LEU A 26 7.28 -20.83 10.06
C LEU A 26 6.52 -21.60 8.97
N SER A 27 6.50 -22.94 9.04
CA SER A 27 5.64 -23.79 8.19
C SER A 27 4.18 -23.41 8.30
N ASP A 28 3.79 -22.80 9.40
CA ASP A 28 2.41 -22.47 9.75
C ASP A 28 2.04 -21.02 9.39
N VAL A 29 2.94 -20.21 8.78
CA VAL A 29 2.57 -18.85 8.33
C VAL A 29 1.35 -18.90 7.41
N MET A 30 1.28 -19.94 6.58
CA MET A 30 0.14 -20.14 5.67
C MET A 30 -1.00 -20.93 6.33
N ASP A 31 -0.70 -21.85 7.27
CA ASP A 31 -1.68 -22.74 7.87
C ASP A 31 -2.29 -22.18 9.16
N ARG A 32 -1.56 -21.37 9.91
CA ARG A 32 -2.01 -20.80 11.19
C ARG A 32 -2.51 -19.38 11.13
N VAL A 33 -2.13 -18.62 10.09
CA VAL A 33 -2.78 -17.33 9.90
C VAL A 33 -4.15 -17.63 9.31
N PRO A 34 -5.21 -17.49 10.09
CA PRO A 34 -6.55 -17.78 9.58
C PRO A 34 -6.78 -16.91 8.34
N ALA A 35 -7.49 -17.43 7.35
CA ALA A 35 -7.92 -16.66 6.16
C ALA A 35 -8.62 -15.33 6.52
N THR A 36 -8.98 -15.17 7.81
CA THR A 36 -9.61 -14.00 8.40
C THR A 36 -8.63 -13.02 9.06
N ALA A 37 -7.33 -13.29 9.08
CA ALA A 37 -6.31 -12.40 9.67
C ALA A 37 -5.66 -11.49 8.62
N THR A 38 -5.09 -10.37 9.07
CA THR A 38 -4.23 -9.51 8.25
C THR A 38 -2.78 -9.74 8.64
N VAL A 39 -1.92 -10.05 7.67
CA VAL A 39 -0.47 -10.10 7.87
C VAL A 39 0.17 -8.89 7.21
N ILE A 40 0.84 -8.06 8.01
CA ILE A 40 1.53 -6.86 7.55
C ILE A 40 3.03 -7.12 7.50
N ASP A 41 3.62 -7.06 6.31
CA ASP A 41 5.07 -7.07 6.15
C ASP A 41 5.62 -5.64 6.24
N LEU A 42 6.52 -5.42 7.21
CA LEU A 42 7.14 -4.11 7.48
C LEU A 42 8.38 -3.83 6.63
N ALA A 43 8.74 -4.71 5.72
CA ALA A 43 9.88 -4.52 4.81
C ALA A 43 9.70 -3.29 3.91
N ASP A 44 10.82 -2.75 3.43
CA ASP A 44 10.79 -1.75 2.37
C ASP A 44 10.09 -2.28 1.13
N SER A 45 9.36 -1.41 0.42
CA SER A 45 8.50 -1.80 -0.69
C SER A 45 9.25 -2.49 -1.84
N ALA A 46 10.51 -2.11 -2.11
CA ALA A 46 11.32 -2.77 -3.13
C ALA A 46 11.67 -4.21 -2.73
N LYS A 47 11.98 -4.43 -1.44
CA LYS A 47 12.27 -5.76 -0.90
C LYS A 47 11.03 -6.65 -0.94
N PHE A 48 9.87 -6.11 -0.53
CA PHE A 48 8.59 -6.82 -0.63
C PHE A 48 8.24 -7.18 -2.08
N ALA A 49 8.36 -6.22 -3.00
CA ALA A 49 8.08 -6.45 -4.43
C ALA A 49 8.94 -7.58 -5.03
N SER A 50 10.20 -7.72 -4.60
CA SER A 50 11.12 -8.74 -5.10
C SER A 50 10.85 -10.15 -4.55
N GLY A 51 10.18 -10.27 -3.39
CA GLY A 51 9.82 -11.55 -2.79
C GLY A 51 9.12 -11.39 -1.45
N HIS A 52 7.90 -11.92 -1.35
CA HIS A 52 7.10 -11.87 -0.13
C HIS A 52 6.23 -13.12 0.05
N VAL A 53 5.69 -13.28 1.24
CA VAL A 53 4.76 -14.36 1.56
C VAL A 53 3.42 -14.07 0.88
N PRO A 54 2.81 -15.02 0.16
CA PRO A 54 1.51 -14.83 -0.46
C PRO A 54 0.43 -14.34 0.52
N GLN A 55 -0.52 -13.54 0.02
CA GLN A 55 -1.64 -12.96 0.78
C GLN A 55 -1.24 -11.99 1.91
N THR A 56 0.03 -11.60 2.01
CA THR A 56 0.47 -10.54 2.92
C THR A 56 0.35 -9.17 2.27
N ILE A 57 0.18 -8.13 3.10
CA ILE A 57 0.18 -6.74 2.63
C ILE A 57 1.46 -6.03 3.10
N ASN A 58 1.98 -5.16 2.28
CA ASN A 58 3.16 -4.37 2.63
C ASN A 58 2.75 -2.98 3.14
N ILE A 59 3.11 -2.69 4.36
CA ILE A 59 3.13 -1.32 4.88
C ILE A 59 4.48 -1.14 5.56
N SER A 60 5.46 -0.59 4.85
CA SER A 60 6.80 -0.43 5.45
C SER A 60 6.75 0.28 6.79
N ALA A 61 7.72 0.01 7.66
CA ALA A 61 7.77 0.61 9.00
C ALA A 61 7.62 2.14 8.96
N ALA A 62 8.23 2.79 7.95
CA ALA A 62 8.14 4.25 7.76
C ALA A 62 6.73 4.73 7.37
N MET A 63 5.94 3.90 6.71
CA MET A 63 4.60 4.24 6.23
C MET A 63 3.47 3.82 7.19
N LEU A 64 3.79 3.01 8.22
CA LEU A 64 2.82 2.36 9.10
C LEU A 64 1.90 3.37 9.80
N ALA A 65 2.46 4.43 10.38
CA ALA A 65 1.71 5.46 11.09
C ALA A 65 0.71 6.21 10.20
N GLY A 66 1.07 6.42 8.93
CA GLY A 66 0.24 7.17 8.00
C GLY A 66 -0.87 6.34 7.36
N TRP A 67 -0.66 5.03 7.21
CA TRP A 67 -1.52 4.23 6.33
C TRP A 67 -2.19 3.03 6.97
N ALA A 68 -1.65 2.43 8.03
CA ALA A 68 -2.27 1.25 8.63
C ALA A 68 -3.73 1.51 9.03
N GLY A 69 -4.02 2.67 9.62
CA GLY A 69 -5.38 3.03 10.01
C GLY A 69 -6.38 3.24 8.87
N TRP A 70 -5.90 3.32 7.62
CA TRP A 70 -6.75 3.44 6.44
C TRP A 70 -7.03 2.08 5.78
N VAL A 71 -6.03 1.18 5.76
CA VAL A 71 -6.07 -0.02 4.92
C VAL A 71 -6.27 -1.32 5.70
N VAL A 72 -6.01 -1.32 7.02
CA VAL A 72 -6.19 -2.50 7.87
C VAL A 72 -7.66 -2.63 8.30
N ASP A 73 -8.18 -3.84 8.21
CA ASP A 73 -9.51 -4.18 8.73
C ASP A 73 -9.43 -4.38 10.26
N TYR A 74 -10.03 -3.46 11.00
CA TYR A 74 -10.03 -3.46 12.48
C TYR A 74 -10.80 -4.64 13.10
N SER A 75 -11.58 -5.38 12.33
CA SER A 75 -12.32 -6.55 12.82
C SER A 75 -11.49 -7.83 12.77
N LYS A 76 -10.32 -7.79 12.15
CA LYS A 76 -9.43 -8.94 11.95
C LYS A 76 -8.21 -8.86 12.86
N PRO A 77 -7.74 -9.98 13.39
CA PRO A 77 -6.45 -10.01 14.08
C PRO A 77 -5.31 -9.67 13.11
N VAL A 78 -4.26 -9.06 13.67
CA VAL A 78 -3.07 -8.65 12.93
C VAL A 78 -1.87 -9.49 13.35
N TYR A 79 -1.09 -9.92 12.38
CA TYR A 79 0.26 -10.46 12.54
C TYR A 79 1.24 -9.59 11.77
N LEU A 80 2.50 -9.58 12.21
CA LEU A 80 3.56 -8.80 11.56
C LEU A 80 4.62 -9.73 10.97
N ILE A 81 5.16 -9.39 9.82
CA ILE A 81 6.47 -9.88 9.37
C ILE A 81 7.43 -8.72 9.57
N ALA A 82 8.41 -8.87 10.48
CA ALA A 82 9.26 -7.77 10.91
C ALA A 82 10.61 -8.26 11.43
N ASP A 83 11.60 -7.38 11.36
CA ASP A 83 12.80 -7.56 12.15
C ASP A 83 12.49 -7.19 13.63
N SER A 84 13.08 -7.89 14.59
CA SER A 84 12.75 -7.75 16.01
C SER A 84 12.89 -6.31 16.55
N ASN A 85 13.83 -5.54 16.00
CA ASN A 85 14.05 -4.14 16.38
C ASN A 85 12.92 -3.19 15.92
N GLN A 86 12.10 -3.58 14.94
CA GLN A 86 10.96 -2.79 14.45
C GLN A 86 9.71 -2.94 15.33
N LEU A 87 9.58 -4.05 16.06
CA LEU A 87 8.37 -4.44 16.77
C LEU A 87 7.90 -3.43 17.82
N PRO A 88 8.75 -2.90 18.73
CA PRO A 88 8.28 -1.98 19.76
C PRO A 88 7.60 -0.74 19.20
N GLU A 89 8.16 -0.17 18.14
CA GLU A 89 7.56 1.01 17.50
C GLU A 89 6.33 0.65 16.68
N ALA A 90 6.36 -0.44 15.94
CA ALA A 90 5.21 -0.91 15.16
C ALA A 90 3.98 -1.15 16.04
N ILE A 91 4.15 -1.85 17.19
CA ILE A 91 3.07 -2.09 18.15
C ILE A 91 2.53 -0.77 18.71
N ARG A 92 3.44 0.15 19.09
CA ARG A 92 3.04 1.47 19.60
C ARG A 92 2.21 2.24 18.59
N VAL A 93 2.61 2.23 17.32
CA VAL A 93 1.90 2.88 16.22
C VAL A 93 0.53 2.26 16.01
N LEU A 94 0.45 0.93 15.91
CA LEU A 94 -0.81 0.22 15.68
C LEU A 94 -1.82 0.50 16.81
N ARG A 95 -1.37 0.46 18.07
CA ARG A 95 -2.21 0.80 19.23
C ARG A 95 -2.71 2.23 19.21
N LYS A 96 -1.86 3.21 18.86
CA LYS A 96 -2.29 4.62 18.69
C LYS A 96 -3.37 4.77 17.61
N LEU A 97 -3.40 3.88 16.64
CA LEU A 97 -4.42 3.84 15.59
C LEU A 97 -5.68 3.05 16.02
N GLY A 98 -5.67 2.41 17.20
CA GLY A 98 -6.75 1.55 17.69
C GLY A 98 -6.76 0.17 17.05
N ILE A 99 -5.63 -0.29 16.53
CA ILE A 99 -5.41 -1.66 16.03
C ILE A 99 -4.77 -2.44 17.18
N ASP A 100 -5.62 -2.98 18.07
CA ASP A 100 -5.19 -3.55 19.34
C ASP A 100 -5.00 -5.07 19.29
N ASP A 101 -5.68 -5.78 18.37
CA ASP A 101 -5.62 -7.24 18.24
C ASP A 101 -4.40 -7.68 17.41
N VAL A 102 -3.18 -7.33 17.89
CA VAL A 102 -1.91 -7.79 17.32
C VAL A 102 -1.49 -9.05 18.06
N ARG A 103 -1.55 -10.22 17.41
CA ARG A 103 -1.43 -11.53 18.05
C ARG A 103 -0.03 -12.13 18.03
N GLY A 104 0.85 -11.66 17.13
CA GLY A 104 2.19 -12.20 17.02
C GLY A 104 2.96 -11.62 15.84
N TYR A 105 4.17 -12.12 15.67
CA TYR A 105 5.01 -11.76 14.54
C TYR A 105 5.80 -12.95 14.02
N PHE A 106 6.21 -12.85 12.77
CA PHE A 106 7.15 -13.75 12.11
C PHE A 106 8.46 -12.99 11.91
N ASP A 107 9.57 -13.59 12.33
CA ASP A 107 10.89 -13.00 12.10
C ASP A 107 11.19 -12.93 10.59
N ALA A 108 11.47 -11.72 10.10
CA ALA A 108 11.62 -11.47 8.66
C ALA A 108 12.83 -12.19 8.05
N ALA A 109 13.90 -12.45 8.83
CA ALA A 109 15.05 -13.19 8.35
C ALA A 109 14.74 -14.68 8.25
N GLN A 110 14.01 -15.22 9.23
CA GLN A 110 13.58 -16.62 9.22
C GLN A 110 12.59 -16.90 8.07
N VAL A 111 11.60 -16.02 7.83
CA VAL A 111 10.66 -16.13 6.70
C VAL A 111 11.41 -16.25 5.37
N ARG A 112 12.44 -15.44 5.18
CA ARG A 112 13.26 -15.49 3.96
C ARG A 112 14.11 -16.76 3.87
N SER A 113 14.78 -17.14 4.95
CA SER A 113 15.64 -18.33 4.96
C SER A 113 14.87 -19.64 4.78
N ALA A 114 13.60 -19.67 5.21
CA ALA A 114 12.69 -20.79 5.02
C ALA A 114 12.10 -20.88 3.59
N GLY A 115 12.40 -19.92 2.71
CA GLY A 115 11.90 -19.91 1.34
C GLY A 115 10.40 -19.62 1.20
N LEU A 116 9.79 -18.97 2.20
CA LEU A 116 8.34 -18.69 2.21
C LEU A 116 7.95 -17.46 1.38
N ALA A 117 8.92 -16.63 0.99
CA ALA A 117 8.72 -15.45 0.13
C ALA A 117 8.62 -15.89 -1.36
N THR A 118 7.51 -16.55 -1.71
CA THR A 118 7.33 -17.21 -3.01
C THR A 118 6.57 -16.37 -4.03
N GLN A 119 6.04 -15.22 -3.63
CA GLN A 119 5.31 -14.31 -4.51
C GLN A 119 6.08 -13.00 -4.70
N SER A 120 5.95 -12.38 -5.87
CA SER A 120 6.55 -11.09 -6.21
C SER A 120 5.60 -10.33 -7.13
N TYR A 121 5.81 -9.01 -7.30
CA TYR A 121 5.14 -8.24 -8.33
C TYR A 121 6.14 -7.34 -9.06
N GLN A 122 5.79 -6.99 -10.29
CA GLN A 122 6.61 -6.14 -11.14
C GLN A 122 6.58 -4.68 -10.66
N SER A 123 7.74 -4.04 -10.69
CA SER A 123 7.86 -2.58 -10.63
C SER A 123 8.45 -2.08 -11.94
N ALA A 124 7.86 -1.04 -12.52
CA ALA A 124 8.29 -0.50 -13.81
C ALA A 124 8.20 1.03 -13.84
N THR A 125 9.05 1.65 -14.63
CA THR A 125 9.09 3.10 -14.80
C THR A 125 7.93 3.60 -15.68
N PRO A 126 7.56 4.90 -15.62
CA PRO A 126 6.62 5.50 -16.56
C PRO A 126 6.98 5.29 -18.03
N ALA A 127 8.28 5.36 -18.38
CA ALA A 127 8.74 5.16 -19.75
C ALA A 127 8.48 3.74 -20.27
N GLU A 128 8.65 2.73 -19.41
CA GLU A 128 8.36 1.32 -19.74
C GLU A 128 6.86 1.04 -19.84
N LEU A 129 6.03 1.83 -19.13
CA LEU A 129 4.59 1.60 -19.05
C LEU A 129 3.77 2.44 -20.02
N SER A 130 4.29 3.58 -20.51
CA SER A 130 3.53 4.56 -21.29
C SER A 130 2.81 3.96 -22.49
N ALA A 131 3.50 3.16 -23.31
CA ALA A 131 2.90 2.52 -24.49
C ALA A 131 1.82 1.49 -24.12
N ARG A 132 1.97 0.76 -23.01
CA ARG A 132 0.96 -0.20 -22.51
C ARG A 132 -0.27 0.53 -21.97
N ILE A 133 -0.09 1.68 -21.33
CA ILE A 133 -1.18 2.54 -20.83
C ILE A 133 -1.92 3.15 -22.00
N GLU A 134 -1.22 3.72 -22.98
CA GLU A 134 -1.79 4.34 -24.15
C GLU A 134 -2.62 3.37 -25.01
N SER A 135 -2.12 2.15 -25.19
CA SER A 135 -2.84 1.10 -25.94
C SER A 135 -3.99 0.44 -25.16
N GLY A 136 -4.17 0.77 -23.87
CA GLY A 136 -5.16 0.12 -23.00
C GLY A 136 -4.86 -1.35 -22.69
N ALA A 137 -3.58 -1.77 -22.80
CA ALA A 137 -3.14 -3.12 -22.45
C ALA A 137 -3.08 -3.36 -20.92
N VAL A 138 -3.22 -2.32 -20.12
CA VAL A 138 -3.27 -2.35 -18.65
C VAL A 138 -4.38 -1.41 -18.16
N ASN A 139 -4.87 -1.66 -16.96
CA ASN A 139 -5.74 -0.74 -16.23
C ASN A 139 -4.87 0.15 -15.34
N LEU A 140 -4.92 1.47 -15.50
CA LEU A 140 -4.14 2.41 -14.70
C LEU A 140 -4.98 2.99 -13.58
N ILE A 141 -4.52 2.87 -12.33
CA ILE A 141 -5.16 3.49 -11.18
C ILE A 141 -4.26 4.51 -10.49
N ASP A 142 -4.83 5.65 -10.13
CA ASP A 142 -4.21 6.68 -9.31
C ASP A 142 -4.71 6.59 -7.87
N VAL A 143 -3.80 6.28 -6.93
CA VAL A 143 -4.15 6.12 -5.51
C VAL A 143 -3.85 7.36 -4.67
N ARG A 144 -3.64 8.51 -5.29
CA ARG A 144 -3.42 9.80 -4.62
C ARG A 144 -4.70 10.34 -3.98
N SER A 145 -4.58 11.45 -3.24
CA SER A 145 -5.75 12.13 -2.66
C SER A 145 -6.65 12.75 -3.72
N ASP A 146 -7.88 13.09 -3.31
CA ASP A 146 -8.86 13.76 -4.17
C ASP A 146 -8.33 15.13 -4.66
N GLU A 147 -7.55 15.84 -3.83
CA GLU A 147 -6.96 17.13 -4.16
C GLU A 147 -5.83 16.98 -5.20
N GLU A 148 -4.92 16.01 -5.01
CA GLU A 148 -3.84 15.71 -5.96
C GLU A 148 -4.42 15.33 -7.33
N TRP A 149 -5.44 14.48 -7.35
CA TRP A 149 -6.15 14.03 -8.55
C TRP A 149 -6.82 15.18 -9.29
N LYS A 150 -7.53 16.05 -8.58
CA LYS A 150 -8.21 17.21 -9.16
C LYS A 150 -7.25 18.22 -9.74
N ALA A 151 -6.08 18.41 -9.13
CA ALA A 151 -5.08 19.35 -9.62
C ALA A 151 -4.49 18.94 -10.96
N SER A 152 -4.08 17.68 -11.07
CA SER A 152 -3.53 17.09 -12.30
C SER A 152 -3.51 15.58 -12.22
N ARG A 153 -3.59 14.89 -13.37
CA ARG A 153 -3.64 13.42 -13.44
C ARG A 153 -3.11 12.90 -14.77
N VAL A 154 -2.83 11.62 -14.82
CA VAL A 154 -2.68 10.91 -16.10
C VAL A 154 -4.06 10.67 -16.68
N ALA A 155 -4.30 11.05 -17.95
CA ALA A 155 -5.64 11.03 -18.56
C ALA A 155 -6.33 9.67 -18.53
N GLN A 156 -5.56 8.60 -18.68
CA GLN A 156 -6.05 7.22 -18.71
C GLN A 156 -6.26 6.59 -17.32
N ALA A 157 -5.86 7.29 -16.24
CA ALA A 157 -5.97 6.73 -14.90
C ALA A 157 -7.39 6.83 -14.34
N GLU A 158 -7.82 5.78 -13.64
CA GLU A 158 -9.00 5.83 -12.78
C GLU A 158 -8.58 6.21 -11.35
N HIS A 159 -9.39 7.00 -10.67
CA HIS A 159 -9.07 7.47 -9.32
C HIS A 159 -9.61 6.53 -8.24
N HIS A 160 -8.68 5.92 -7.51
CA HIS A 160 -8.99 5.03 -6.39
C HIS A 160 -8.14 5.41 -5.17
N PHE A 161 -8.54 6.45 -4.42
CA PHE A 161 -7.78 6.89 -3.25
C PHE A 161 -7.41 5.72 -2.33
N LEU A 162 -6.11 5.58 -1.98
CA LEU A 162 -5.58 4.46 -1.20
C LEU A 162 -6.40 4.16 0.05
N GLY A 163 -6.86 5.19 0.77
CA GLY A 163 -7.64 5.01 2.00
C GLY A 163 -9.05 4.43 1.79
N ARG A 164 -9.55 4.38 0.55
CA ARG A 164 -10.83 3.76 0.17
C ARG A 164 -10.64 2.49 -0.66
N LEU A 165 -9.41 2.23 -1.10
CA LEU A 165 -9.10 1.11 -1.99
C LEU A 165 -9.56 -0.25 -1.42
N PRO A 166 -9.36 -0.60 -0.13
CA PRO A 166 -9.81 -1.88 0.39
C PRO A 166 -11.31 -2.16 0.16
N ASP A 167 -12.15 -1.12 0.21
CA ASP A 167 -13.60 -1.24 -0.02
C ASP A 167 -13.95 -1.35 -1.51
N GLN A 168 -13.02 -1.08 -2.41
CA GLN A 168 -13.23 -0.98 -3.86
C GLN A 168 -12.61 -2.14 -4.64
N ILE A 169 -11.68 -2.89 -4.07
CA ILE A 169 -10.91 -3.94 -4.76
C ILE A 169 -11.83 -4.96 -5.46
N ALA A 170 -12.90 -5.39 -4.81
CA ALA A 170 -13.82 -6.37 -5.37
C ALA A 170 -14.56 -5.91 -6.64
N ALA A 171 -14.61 -4.61 -6.89
CA ALA A 171 -15.25 -4.02 -8.07
C ALA A 171 -14.24 -3.68 -9.19
N LEU A 172 -12.93 -3.83 -8.95
CA LEU A 172 -11.91 -3.55 -9.95
C LEU A 172 -11.90 -4.65 -11.03
N PRO A 173 -11.68 -4.27 -12.30
CA PRO A 173 -11.58 -5.25 -13.39
C PRO A 173 -10.30 -6.10 -13.22
N GLY A 174 -10.44 -7.41 -13.39
CA GLY A 174 -9.33 -8.37 -13.33
C GLY A 174 -8.94 -8.95 -14.69
N ASP A 175 -9.42 -8.36 -15.78
CA ASP A 175 -9.18 -8.82 -17.16
C ASP A 175 -7.79 -8.45 -17.69
N LYS A 176 -7.14 -7.45 -17.09
CA LYS A 176 -5.81 -6.96 -17.45
C LYS A 176 -5.01 -6.64 -16.19
N PRO A 177 -3.65 -6.61 -16.28
CA PRO A 177 -2.83 -6.15 -15.18
C PRO A 177 -3.20 -4.73 -14.75
N ILE A 178 -3.22 -4.48 -13.45
CA ILE A 178 -3.47 -3.16 -12.88
C ILE A 178 -2.12 -2.47 -12.63
N VAL A 179 -1.89 -1.33 -13.24
CA VAL A 179 -0.78 -0.44 -12.91
C VAL A 179 -1.24 0.52 -11.82
N ALA A 180 -0.64 0.44 -10.65
CA ALA A 180 -0.91 1.37 -9.56
C ALA A 180 0.16 2.46 -9.49
N HIS A 181 -0.25 3.73 -9.42
CA HIS A 181 0.66 4.84 -9.16
C HIS A 181 0.14 5.77 -8.06
N CYS A 182 1.08 6.48 -7.45
CA CYS A 182 0.81 7.62 -6.58
C CYS A 182 1.76 8.77 -6.94
N GLN A 183 2.08 9.68 -6.04
CA GLN A 183 3.02 10.77 -6.33
C GLN A 183 4.46 10.29 -6.52
N GLY A 184 4.95 9.41 -5.62
CA GLY A 184 6.37 8.99 -5.59
C GLY A 184 6.61 7.48 -5.53
N GLY A 185 5.57 6.63 -5.62
CA GLY A 185 5.70 5.17 -5.64
C GLY A 185 5.43 4.46 -4.30
N GLY A 186 5.47 5.15 -3.15
CA GLY A 186 5.29 4.51 -1.83
C GLY A 186 3.85 4.09 -1.54
N ARG A 187 2.86 4.96 -1.74
CA ARG A 187 1.44 4.64 -1.58
C ARG A 187 0.97 3.58 -2.56
N SER A 188 1.46 3.65 -3.79
CA SER A 188 1.12 2.66 -4.81
C SER A 188 1.76 1.29 -4.55
N ALA A 189 2.87 1.20 -3.83
CA ALA A 189 3.40 -0.07 -3.37
C ALA A 189 2.48 -0.73 -2.32
N ILE A 190 1.89 0.06 -1.40
CA ILE A 190 0.85 -0.44 -0.49
C ILE A 190 -0.37 -0.93 -1.30
N ALA A 191 -0.82 -0.13 -2.27
CA ALA A 191 -1.94 -0.51 -3.14
C ALA A 191 -1.63 -1.80 -3.91
N ALA A 192 -0.43 -1.93 -4.47
CA ALA A 192 0.00 -3.13 -5.19
C ALA A 192 -0.08 -4.38 -4.31
N SER A 193 0.38 -4.29 -3.05
CA SER A 193 0.29 -5.43 -2.12
C SER A 193 -1.16 -5.81 -1.79
N LEU A 194 -2.05 -4.82 -1.60
CA LEU A 194 -3.48 -5.06 -1.36
C LEU A 194 -4.17 -5.73 -2.55
N LEU A 195 -3.89 -5.24 -3.76
CA LEU A 195 -4.45 -5.78 -4.99
C LEU A 195 -3.98 -7.21 -5.25
N GLN A 196 -2.68 -7.46 -5.07
CA GLN A 196 -2.13 -8.80 -5.25
C GLN A 196 -2.61 -9.78 -4.18
N ALA A 197 -2.74 -9.36 -2.92
CA ALA A 197 -3.32 -10.19 -1.86
C ALA A 197 -4.79 -10.58 -2.16
N ALA A 198 -5.49 -9.77 -2.96
CA ALA A 198 -6.82 -10.05 -3.47
C ALA A 198 -6.83 -10.89 -4.77
N GLY A 199 -5.68 -11.33 -5.26
CA GLY A 199 -5.54 -12.19 -6.44
C GLY A 199 -5.47 -11.45 -7.79
N LEU A 200 -5.30 -10.12 -7.80
CA LEU A 200 -5.17 -9.34 -9.03
C LEU A 200 -3.71 -9.28 -9.49
N GLU A 201 -3.49 -9.29 -10.80
CA GLU A 201 -2.19 -9.02 -11.38
C GLU A 201 -1.88 -7.53 -11.30
N VAL A 202 -0.70 -7.17 -10.74
CA VAL A 202 -0.37 -5.79 -10.43
C VAL A 202 1.04 -5.40 -10.85
N ILE A 203 1.21 -4.15 -11.23
CA ILE A 203 2.50 -3.50 -11.51
C ILE A 203 2.55 -2.20 -10.70
N ASN A 204 3.60 -2.00 -9.90
CA ASN A 204 3.83 -0.72 -9.24
C ASN A 204 4.59 0.23 -10.15
N MET A 205 4.05 1.42 -10.45
CA MET A 205 4.76 2.44 -11.21
C MET A 205 5.80 3.13 -10.33
N THR A 206 7.07 2.86 -10.58
CA THR A 206 8.21 3.43 -9.84
C THR A 206 8.29 4.93 -10.04
N GLY A 207 8.46 5.70 -8.95
CA GLY A 207 8.49 7.16 -8.98
C GLY A 207 7.15 7.83 -9.26
N GLY A 208 6.12 7.07 -9.61
CA GLY A 208 4.73 7.50 -9.72
C GLY A 208 4.50 8.68 -10.66
N PHE A 209 3.53 9.55 -10.30
CA PHE A 209 3.17 10.75 -11.07
C PHE A 209 4.33 11.74 -11.19
N GLY A 210 5.20 11.83 -10.18
CA GLY A 210 6.41 12.66 -10.24
C GLY A 210 7.34 12.24 -11.37
N ALA A 211 7.67 10.95 -11.47
CA ALA A 211 8.49 10.43 -12.56
C ALA A 211 7.78 10.49 -13.93
N TRP A 212 6.44 10.31 -13.97
CA TRP A 212 5.64 10.50 -15.19
C TRP A 212 5.78 11.90 -15.77
N THR A 213 5.63 12.92 -14.93
CA THR A 213 5.76 14.32 -15.34
C THR A 213 7.20 14.68 -15.70
N GLN A 214 8.17 14.16 -14.96
CA GLN A 214 9.60 14.37 -15.27
C GLN A 214 10.01 13.76 -16.61
N ALA A 215 9.38 12.67 -17.01
CA ALA A 215 9.57 12.06 -18.33
C ALA A 215 8.86 12.82 -19.47
N GLY A 216 8.16 13.94 -19.19
CA GLY A 216 7.45 14.74 -20.16
C GLY A 216 6.21 14.07 -20.74
N LEU A 217 5.67 13.04 -20.07
CA LEU A 217 4.51 12.28 -20.53
C LEU A 217 3.21 13.07 -20.32
N PRO A 218 2.15 12.84 -21.15
CA PRO A 218 0.92 13.61 -21.12
C PRO A 218 0.19 13.58 -19.79
N ILE A 219 -0.30 14.73 -19.35
CA ILE A 219 -1.14 14.89 -18.16
C ILE A 219 -2.34 15.78 -18.46
N ASP A 220 -3.45 15.51 -17.76
CA ASP A 220 -4.57 16.43 -17.66
C ASP A 220 -4.36 17.35 -16.46
N LYS A 221 -4.57 18.66 -16.65
CA LYS A 221 -4.59 19.66 -15.58
C LYS A 221 -5.97 20.22 -15.39
N SER A 222 -6.32 20.60 -14.17
CA SER A 222 -7.56 21.35 -13.95
C SER A 222 -7.51 22.69 -14.71
N THR A 223 -8.66 23.17 -15.16
CA THR A 223 -8.77 24.44 -15.88
C THR A 223 -8.22 25.62 -15.06
N ALA A 224 -8.40 25.57 -13.75
CA ALA A 224 -7.87 26.58 -12.82
C ALA A 224 -6.34 26.60 -12.80
N GLN A 225 -5.70 25.42 -12.81
CA GLN A 225 -4.24 25.30 -12.83
C GLN A 225 -3.65 25.71 -14.19
N ALA A 226 -4.32 25.35 -15.28
CA ALA A 226 -3.92 25.74 -16.62
C ALA A 226 -3.88 27.28 -16.79
N VAL A 227 -4.84 27.98 -16.22
CA VAL A 227 -4.87 29.47 -16.27
C VAL A 227 -3.73 30.08 -15.46
N CYS A 228 -3.39 29.51 -14.31
CA CYS A 228 -2.28 29.98 -13.46
C CYS A 228 -0.93 29.81 -14.17
N ASP A 229 -0.69 28.64 -14.78
CA ASP A 229 0.56 28.35 -15.51
C ASP A 229 0.74 29.29 -16.73
N ILE A 230 -0.34 29.63 -17.44
CA ILE A 230 -0.31 30.59 -18.55
C ILE A 230 0.02 32.01 -18.05
N ALA A 231 -0.52 32.40 -16.90
CA ALA A 231 -0.26 33.71 -16.31
C ALA A 231 1.20 33.86 -15.88
N VAL A 232 1.81 32.83 -15.27
CA VAL A 232 3.22 32.83 -14.88
C VAL A 232 4.15 32.85 -16.11
N ALA A 233 3.83 32.09 -17.17
CA ALA A 233 4.63 32.08 -18.40
C ALA A 233 4.58 33.40 -19.19
N ARG A 234 3.59 34.26 -18.93
CA ARG A 234 3.52 35.59 -19.57
C ARG A 234 4.21 36.70 -18.76
N CYS A 235 4.61 36.40 -17.51
CA CYS A 235 5.31 37.35 -16.63
C CYS A 235 6.81 37.06 -16.54
N SER A 236 7.32 36.04 -17.24
CA SER A 236 8.75 35.69 -17.39
C SER A 236 9.24 36.02 -18.81
#